data_3dbb29e6ebbba7f30d2c6bf0e7b1edb5
#
_entry.id   3dbb29e6ebbba7f30d2c6bf0e7b1edb5
#
_cell.length_a   1.000
_cell.length_b   1.000
_cell.length_c   1.000
_cell.angle_alpha   90.00
_cell.angle_beta   90.00
_cell.angle_gamma   90.00
#
_symmetry.space_group_name_H-M   'P 1'
#
loop_
_entity.id
_entity.type
_entity.pdbx_description
1 polymer ?
#
loop_
_entity_poly.entity_id
_entity_poly.type
_entity_poly.pdbx_seq_one_letter_code
_entity_poly.pdbx_strand_id
1 'polypeptide(L)'
;MAEAGLDEFRRRWREELALREGPAKRRRSGEGPAGAAREPEQVSQRGAPAQPPGCLLEGGECPLAPPPPRTAEELSCPSGERVPQTPEAPQPEHPESAGGDRLLEQLIRDLNEINEIPFFDIQLPYELAVKIFQYLGRAELGRCAQVSRTWKVLAEDEVLWYTLCQQEGYLPGTSISDCSCWKLVFQESRAKEHTLRTNWKNRNGAVSQLQYELGKVLCDVHSCDGVVIAGYTSGDVRLWDTRTWDYTAPILEPMHGAAEPGSQPLVSFVRINNSLAVAAYEDGTVNVWSLMIGRDPVHCYQHNLRIQALALSLEGATIATASGFEVRVECPNEKGYWETAAHFEVQKMVNFLHLIPDAGRHPVAVAAAEDVVYLLKADNPSRVLHSVYGQPVTCLDVSSKEAAFGVKSLGWMNEGNKVLLYSLQTSQCLTTLGSSLGDFTCVNLRNSPPHLLVTGNKDRRVRVYDLRNSASLCSLYAHQLGVSAVQMDDWKIVSGGEEGLVCVWDQRMGNKLWEMHARHPVRHVWFNTHSLITANIPDEKSPRGASILDDDLTAHRRHRGIIYAYEFSMDQLAPESVLPICRSSYDEVAGYNYNIGLAVPYDNI
;
A
#
# COMPACT_ATOMS: atom_id res chain seq x y z
N MET A 1 23.00 -11.92 -49.34
CA MET A 1 23.44 -10.50 -49.36
C MET A 1 23.19 -9.80 -48.04
N ALA A 2 22.24 -10.23 -47.24
CA ALA A 2 21.94 -9.57 -45.93
C ALA A 2 22.99 -9.87 -44.82
N GLU A 3 23.63 -11.02 -44.83
CA GLU A 3 24.62 -11.39 -43.79
C GLU A 3 25.94 -10.62 -43.92
N ALA A 4 26.40 -10.33 -45.16
CA ALA A 4 27.61 -9.54 -45.36
C ALA A 4 27.51 -8.10 -44.84
N GLY A 5 26.34 -7.50 -44.88
CA GLY A 5 26.07 -6.15 -44.34
C GLY A 5 26.06 -6.11 -42.80
N LEU A 6 25.62 -7.20 -42.17
CA LEU A 6 25.58 -7.29 -40.72
C LEU A 6 26.94 -7.45 -40.08
N ASP A 7 27.83 -8.20 -40.76
CA ASP A 7 29.21 -8.41 -40.30
C ASP A 7 30.07 -7.16 -40.51
N GLU A 8 29.82 -6.40 -41.56
CA GLU A 8 30.46 -5.12 -41.75
C GLU A 8 30.03 -4.08 -40.76
N PHE A 9 28.74 -4.06 -40.40
CA PHE A 9 28.21 -3.24 -39.31
C PHE A 9 28.85 -3.60 -37.95
N ARG A 10 28.91 -4.89 -37.61
CA ARG A 10 29.54 -5.37 -36.37
C ARG A 10 31.01 -5.01 -36.27
N ARG A 11 31.70 -4.98 -37.42
CA ARG A 11 33.12 -4.60 -37.50
C ARG A 11 33.28 -3.10 -37.24
N ARG A 12 32.53 -2.23 -37.92
CA ARG A 12 32.54 -0.77 -37.73
C ARG A 12 32.19 -0.38 -36.31
N TRP A 13 31.19 -1.01 -35.74
CA TRP A 13 30.77 -0.73 -34.37
C TRP A 13 31.82 -1.10 -33.32
N ARG A 14 32.53 -2.21 -33.52
CA ARG A 14 33.67 -2.58 -32.66
C ARG A 14 34.85 -1.61 -32.80
N GLU A 15 35.13 -1.13 -33.98
CA GLU A 15 36.16 -0.11 -34.25
C GLU A 15 35.81 1.21 -33.58
N GLU A 16 34.57 1.61 -33.61
CA GLU A 16 34.08 2.84 -32.96
C GLU A 16 34.08 2.75 -31.42
N LEU A 17 33.71 1.64 -30.85
CA LEU A 17 33.85 1.36 -29.42
C LEU A 17 35.33 1.37 -28.98
N ALA A 18 36.22 0.80 -29.76
CA ALA A 18 37.66 0.80 -29.47
C ALA A 18 38.28 2.21 -29.54
N LEU A 19 37.74 3.11 -30.38
CA LEU A 19 38.14 4.50 -30.46
C LEU A 19 37.59 5.37 -29.28
N ARG A 20 36.46 4.99 -28.70
CA ARG A 20 35.88 5.65 -27.51
C ARG A 20 36.52 5.21 -26.19
N GLU A 21 37.10 4.00 -26.14
CA GLU A 21 37.90 3.54 -25.00
C GLU A 21 39.33 4.08 -25.14
N GLY A 22 39.54 5.34 -24.75
CA GLY A 22 40.87 5.93 -24.60
C GLY A 22 41.72 5.10 -23.62
N PRO A 23 43.07 5.15 -23.70
CA PRO A 23 43.97 4.20 -23.05
C PRO A 23 43.79 4.21 -21.53
N ALA A 24 43.21 3.14 -21.02
CA ALA A 24 43.12 2.86 -19.60
C ALA A 24 44.55 2.77 -19.01
N LYS A 25 44.83 3.60 -18.03
CA LYS A 25 46.06 3.58 -17.24
C LYS A 25 46.25 2.18 -16.63
N ARG A 26 47.21 1.45 -17.16
CA ARG A 26 47.72 0.20 -16.60
C ARG A 26 48.21 0.44 -15.17
N ARG A 27 47.52 -0.05 -14.20
CA ARG A 27 48.05 -0.28 -12.85
C ARG A 27 48.89 -1.56 -12.91
N ARG A 28 50.19 -1.41 -12.65
CA ARG A 28 51.15 -2.52 -12.51
C ARG A 28 50.75 -3.36 -11.28
N SER A 29 50.54 -4.63 -11.49
CA SER A 29 50.60 -5.69 -10.49
C SER A 29 52.06 -6.02 -10.20
N GLY A 30 52.48 -5.87 -8.95
CA GLY A 30 53.76 -6.37 -8.46
C GLY A 30 53.51 -7.58 -7.57
N GLU A 31 54.10 -8.68 -7.94
CA GLU A 31 54.13 -9.94 -7.19
C GLU A 31 55.00 -9.88 -5.93
N GLY A 32 54.58 -10.66 -4.96
CA GLY A 32 54.90 -11.10 -3.65
C GLY A 32 56.35 -11.08 -3.14
N PRO A 33 56.76 -11.76 -2.04
CA PRO A 33 56.24 -13.00 -1.50
C PRO A 33 56.05 -13.05 0.04
N ALA A 34 55.61 -14.19 0.48
CA ALA A 34 55.31 -14.75 1.77
C ALA A 34 56.26 -14.45 2.97
N GLY A 35 55.70 -14.44 4.17
CA GLY A 35 56.45 -14.73 5.38
C GLY A 35 55.83 -14.27 6.71
N ALA A 36 55.33 -15.28 7.45
CA ALA A 36 55.42 -15.41 8.90
C ALA A 36 54.49 -14.63 9.87
N ALA A 37 53.78 -15.43 10.60
CA ALA A 37 53.02 -15.24 11.79
C ALA A 37 53.71 -14.44 12.93
N ARG A 38 52.89 -13.73 13.72
CA ARG A 38 52.94 -13.67 15.18
C ARG A 38 51.73 -12.89 15.75
N GLU A 39 50.97 -13.55 16.57
CA GLU A 39 50.12 -13.04 17.64
C GLU A 39 50.97 -12.71 18.88
N PRO A 40 50.32 -12.30 19.99
CA PRO A 40 49.59 -11.08 20.32
C PRO A 40 50.22 -10.32 21.49
N GLU A 41 49.79 -9.13 21.78
CA GLU A 41 49.94 -8.59 23.14
C GLU A 41 48.85 -7.57 23.51
N GLN A 42 48.21 -7.87 24.63
CA GLN A 42 47.32 -7.04 25.46
C GLN A 42 48.09 -5.90 26.09
N VAL A 43 47.40 -4.82 26.46
CA VAL A 43 47.45 -4.09 27.73
C VAL A 43 46.65 -2.79 27.57
N SER A 44 45.51 -2.66 28.19
CA SER A 44 45.17 -2.10 29.50
C SER A 44 44.84 -0.60 29.53
N GLN A 45 43.57 -0.35 29.79
CA GLN A 45 42.94 0.54 30.78
C GLN A 45 43.32 2.01 30.95
N ARG A 46 42.23 2.75 31.14
CA ARG A 46 41.98 3.98 31.94
C ARG A 46 41.67 5.19 31.07
N GLY A 47 40.61 5.98 31.26
CA GLY A 47 39.74 6.26 32.37
C GLY A 47 38.88 7.44 31.94
N ALA A 48 37.62 7.45 32.28
CA ALA A 48 36.77 8.63 32.32
C ALA A 48 37.20 9.53 33.51
N PRO A 49 36.84 10.82 33.55
CA PRO A 49 35.55 11.15 34.11
C PRO A 49 34.89 12.49 33.68
N ALA A 50 33.60 12.52 33.99
CA ALA A 50 32.83 13.60 34.62
C ALA A 50 32.37 14.82 33.83
N GLN A 51 31.05 14.93 33.76
CA GLN A 51 30.23 16.15 33.85
C GLN A 51 30.32 16.74 35.28
N PRO A 52 29.72 17.89 35.63
CA PRO A 52 28.88 18.94 35.06
C PRO A 52 29.27 20.36 35.63
N PRO A 53 28.42 21.36 35.92
CA PRO A 53 27.05 21.73 35.61
C PRO A 53 26.81 23.22 35.21
N GLY A 54 25.58 23.47 34.69
CA GLY A 54 24.67 24.55 34.91
C GLY A 54 25.07 26.02 35.03
N CYS A 55 24.30 26.87 34.36
CA CYS A 55 23.58 28.08 34.79
C CYS A 55 23.17 28.89 33.58
N LEU A 56 21.90 29.02 33.37
CA LEU A 56 21.01 30.18 33.51
C LEU A 56 21.52 31.53 32.95
N LEU A 57 20.63 32.11 32.18
CA LEU A 57 20.14 33.47 32.04
C LEU A 57 20.35 34.16 30.69
N GLU A 58 19.18 34.39 30.10
CA GLU A 58 18.60 35.67 29.61
C GLU A 58 19.21 36.42 28.41
N GLY A 59 18.36 36.71 27.49
CA GLY A 59 18.11 38.06 26.99
C GLY A 59 18.51 38.34 25.55
N GLY A 60 17.55 38.74 24.75
CA GLY A 60 17.77 39.72 23.72
C GLY A 60 17.30 39.30 22.31
N GLU A 61 16.05 39.52 22.06
CA GLU A 61 15.42 40.25 20.97
C GLU A 61 16.17 40.41 19.65
N CYS A 62 15.61 39.79 18.62
CA CYS A 62 14.75 40.39 17.57
C CYS A 62 15.45 40.89 16.29
N PRO A 63 14.72 41.16 15.22
CA PRO A 63 14.55 40.29 14.06
C PRO A 63 14.98 41.01 12.77
N LEU A 64 15.28 40.32 11.73
CA LEU A 64 15.35 40.89 10.39
C LEU A 64 14.35 40.23 9.44
N ALA A 65 13.45 41.06 8.98
CA ALA A 65 12.37 40.78 8.05
C ALA A 65 12.88 40.54 6.61
N PRO A 66 12.14 39.77 5.79
CA PRO A 66 12.44 39.59 4.38
C PRO A 66 11.93 40.77 3.52
N PRO A 67 12.54 41.04 2.36
CA PRO A 67 12.12 42.13 1.44
C PRO A 67 10.85 41.74 0.66
N PRO A 68 10.05 42.74 0.23
CA PRO A 68 8.74 42.54 -0.39
C PRO A 68 8.81 42.23 -1.90
N PRO A 69 7.72 41.67 -2.47
CA PRO A 69 7.63 41.34 -3.87
C PRO A 69 7.34 42.59 -4.72
N ARG A 70 7.96 42.65 -5.87
CA ARG A 70 7.67 43.70 -6.89
C ARG A 70 6.45 43.32 -7.69
N THR A 71 5.51 44.22 -7.71
CA THR A 71 4.29 44.27 -8.50
C THR A 71 4.56 44.39 -9.98
N ALA A 72 3.77 43.68 -10.76
CA ALA A 72 3.61 43.84 -12.20
C ALA A 72 2.79 45.11 -12.49
N GLU A 73 3.23 45.90 -13.42
CA GLU A 73 2.39 46.89 -14.10
C GLU A 73 2.35 46.59 -15.60
N GLU A 74 1.12 46.55 -16.06
CA GLU A 74 0.70 46.49 -17.46
C GLU A 74 1.17 47.73 -18.22
N LEU A 75 1.51 47.57 -19.50
CA LEU A 75 1.20 48.59 -20.50
C LEU A 75 1.13 47.98 -21.92
N SER A 76 0.04 48.31 -22.53
CA SER A 76 -0.54 47.99 -23.81
C SER A 76 0.27 48.42 -25.02
N CYS A 77 0.04 47.70 -26.14
CA CYS A 77 0.39 48.06 -27.52
C CYS A 77 -0.27 49.36 -27.99
N PRO A 78 0.30 49.99 -29.02
CA PRO A 78 -0.38 49.90 -30.31
C PRO A 78 0.52 49.80 -31.57
N SER A 79 -0.13 49.31 -32.57
CA SER A 79 0.22 49.10 -34.00
C SER A 79 0.58 50.36 -34.79
N GLY A 80 1.38 50.18 -35.88
CA GLY A 80 1.31 51.09 -37.03
C GLY A 80 2.58 51.24 -37.84
N GLU A 81 2.66 50.55 -38.95
CA GLU A 81 2.95 50.94 -40.32
C GLU A 81 4.29 51.62 -40.78
N ARG A 82 4.87 50.91 -41.77
CA ARG A 82 5.49 51.35 -43.04
C ARG A 82 6.93 51.93 -43.13
N VAL A 83 7.69 51.17 -43.91
CA VAL A 83 8.90 51.41 -44.76
C VAL A 83 8.85 52.75 -45.54
N PRO A 84 9.98 53.47 -45.89
CA PRO A 84 10.90 52.95 -46.91
C PRO A 84 12.41 53.41 -46.90
N GLN A 85 13.22 52.55 -47.57
CA GLN A 85 14.39 52.78 -48.45
C GLN A 85 15.53 53.78 -48.10
N THR A 86 16.71 53.12 -48.01
CA THR A 86 18.08 53.43 -48.51
C THR A 86 18.47 54.88 -48.98
N PRO A 87 19.80 55.35 -48.94
CA PRO A 87 20.93 54.65 -49.57
C PRO A 87 22.36 54.82 -48.95
N GLU A 88 23.24 53.89 -49.37
CA GLU A 88 24.67 53.93 -49.67
C GLU A 88 25.73 54.70 -48.83
N ALA A 89 26.66 53.86 -48.29
CA ALA A 89 28.13 53.77 -48.39
C ALA A 89 29.02 54.96 -47.95
N PRO A 90 30.31 54.78 -47.58
CA PRO A 90 31.23 53.65 -47.82
C PRO A 90 32.14 53.29 -46.66
N GLN A 91 32.87 52.19 -46.85
CA GLN A 91 33.91 51.59 -45.99
C GLN A 91 35.11 52.53 -45.68
N PRO A 92 35.88 52.15 -44.59
CA PRO A 92 37.19 51.61 -44.99
C PRO A 92 37.56 50.33 -44.20
N GLU A 93 38.30 49.54 -44.92
CA GLU A 93 38.97 48.29 -44.53
C GLU A 93 40.01 48.51 -43.44
N HIS A 94 40.09 47.54 -42.53
CA HIS A 94 41.38 47.06 -42.00
C HIS A 94 41.27 45.56 -41.57
N PRO A 95 42.31 44.77 -41.77
CA PRO A 95 42.29 43.35 -41.88
C PRO A 95 42.69 42.64 -40.53
N GLU A 96 42.56 41.32 -40.58
CA GLU A 96 43.12 40.36 -39.65
C GLU A 96 42.26 39.90 -38.40
N SER A 97 41.33 38.97 -38.68
CA SER A 97 41.18 37.78 -37.87
C SER A 97 40.37 36.69 -38.60
N ALA A 98 40.71 36.43 -39.85
CA ALA A 98 39.96 35.52 -40.74
C ALA A 98 40.27 34.02 -40.58
N GLY A 99 40.93 33.61 -39.49
CA GLY A 99 41.29 32.20 -39.27
C GLY A 99 40.37 31.44 -38.28
N GLY A 100 39.79 32.14 -37.30
CA GLY A 100 38.99 31.52 -36.26
C GLY A 100 37.54 31.24 -36.67
N ASP A 101 36.94 32.20 -37.39
CA ASP A 101 35.52 32.06 -37.78
C ASP A 101 35.30 31.02 -38.88
N ARG A 102 36.25 30.87 -39.82
CA ARG A 102 36.18 29.82 -40.85
C ARG A 102 36.29 28.43 -40.25
N LEU A 103 37.10 28.23 -39.23
CA LEU A 103 37.27 26.96 -38.57
C LEU A 103 36.04 26.64 -37.72
N LEU A 104 35.42 27.65 -37.10
CA LEU A 104 34.19 27.51 -36.35
C LEU A 104 33.00 27.23 -37.27
N GLU A 105 32.89 27.91 -38.41
CA GLU A 105 31.88 27.65 -39.44
C GLU A 105 32.07 26.27 -40.09
N GLN A 106 33.31 25.82 -40.26
CA GLN A 106 33.60 24.48 -40.77
C GLN A 106 33.28 23.41 -39.72
N LEU A 107 33.59 23.61 -38.44
CA LEU A 107 33.20 22.76 -37.32
C LEU A 107 31.67 22.71 -37.14
N ILE A 108 30.97 23.83 -37.29
CA ILE A 108 29.51 23.89 -37.26
C ILE A 108 28.91 23.16 -38.46
N ARG A 109 29.52 23.25 -39.64
CA ARG A 109 29.08 22.51 -40.82
C ARG A 109 29.33 21.03 -40.69
N ASP A 110 30.50 20.64 -40.21
CA ASP A 110 30.86 19.23 -39.94
C ASP A 110 30.01 18.65 -38.83
N LEU A 111 29.65 19.44 -37.80
CA LEU A 111 28.69 19.05 -36.76
C LEU A 111 27.27 18.90 -37.31
N ASN A 112 26.86 19.76 -38.26
CA ASN A 112 25.56 19.59 -38.91
C ASN A 112 25.51 18.41 -39.88
N GLU A 113 26.61 18.09 -40.56
CA GLU A 113 26.71 16.85 -41.38
C GLU A 113 26.72 15.59 -40.54
N ILE A 114 27.25 15.62 -39.31
CA ILE A 114 27.25 14.49 -38.36
C ILE A 114 25.87 14.34 -37.66
N ASN A 115 25.02 15.37 -37.68
CA ASN A 115 23.69 15.35 -37.03
C ASN A 115 22.59 14.66 -37.83
N GLU A 116 22.78 14.32 -39.09
CA GLU A 116 21.95 13.34 -39.76
C GLU A 116 22.46 11.94 -39.36
N ILE A 117 21.82 11.34 -38.37
CA ILE A 117 22.06 9.92 -38.08
C ILE A 117 21.32 9.14 -39.17
N PRO A 118 22.00 8.73 -40.27
CA PRO A 118 21.32 8.16 -41.44
C PRO A 118 20.68 6.80 -41.12
N PHE A 119 21.11 6.18 -40.02
CA PHE A 119 20.74 4.83 -39.67
C PHE A 119 19.25 4.72 -39.30
N PHE A 120 18.70 5.64 -38.49
CA PHE A 120 17.29 5.60 -38.14
C PHE A 120 16.37 6.21 -39.20
N ASP A 121 16.86 7.14 -39.99
CA ASP A 121 16.05 7.86 -40.96
C ASP A 121 15.98 7.17 -42.34
N ILE A 122 16.96 6.32 -42.68
CA ILE A 122 17.08 5.77 -44.05
C ILE A 122 17.12 4.23 -44.07
N GLN A 123 17.60 3.54 -43.00
CA GLN A 123 17.93 2.13 -43.05
C GLN A 123 17.08 1.25 -42.11
N LEU A 124 16.40 1.81 -41.13
CA LEU A 124 15.63 1.03 -40.15
C LEU A 124 14.14 1.13 -40.46
N PRO A 125 13.43 0.01 -40.72
CA PRO A 125 11.96 0.01 -40.81
C PRO A 125 11.33 0.59 -39.56
N TYR A 126 10.24 1.35 -39.73
CA TYR A 126 9.51 2.04 -38.66
C TYR A 126 9.16 1.09 -37.50
N GLU A 127 8.65 -0.10 -37.82
CA GLU A 127 8.23 -1.10 -36.85
C GLU A 127 9.41 -1.59 -35.97
N LEU A 128 10.60 -1.71 -36.54
CA LEU A 128 11.79 -2.08 -35.79
C LEU A 128 12.29 -0.93 -34.90
N ALA A 129 12.19 0.30 -35.37
CA ALA A 129 12.51 1.48 -34.58
C ALA A 129 11.57 1.58 -33.36
N VAL A 130 10.27 1.46 -33.55
CA VAL A 130 9.27 1.45 -32.46
C VAL A 130 9.55 0.31 -31.48
N LYS A 131 9.91 -0.90 -31.99
CA LYS A 131 10.26 -2.03 -31.13
C LYS A 131 11.51 -1.79 -30.27
N ILE A 132 12.49 -1.07 -30.78
CA ILE A 132 13.66 -0.64 -30.00
C ILE A 132 13.24 0.37 -28.92
N PHE A 133 12.39 1.35 -29.28
CA PHE A 133 11.90 2.36 -28.36
C PHE A 133 11.01 1.80 -27.25
N GLN A 134 10.38 0.63 -27.42
CA GLN A 134 9.61 -0.06 -26.37
C GLN A 134 10.45 -0.42 -25.12
N TYR A 135 11.77 -0.52 -25.26
CA TYR A 135 12.66 -0.76 -24.13
C TYR A 135 13.06 0.50 -23.36
N LEU A 136 12.66 1.67 -23.86
CA LEU A 136 12.98 2.95 -23.25
C LEU A 136 11.92 3.37 -22.24
N GLY A 137 12.37 3.89 -21.12
CA GLY A 137 11.50 4.52 -20.14
C GLY A 137 11.00 5.90 -20.61
N ARG A 138 9.95 6.39 -19.96
CA ARG A 138 9.33 7.69 -20.29
C ARG A 138 10.32 8.87 -20.38
N ALA A 139 11.31 8.94 -19.48
CA ALA A 139 12.30 10.01 -19.47
C ALA A 139 13.24 9.91 -20.66
N GLU A 140 13.56 8.71 -21.09
CA GLU A 140 14.38 8.42 -22.25
C GLU A 140 13.64 8.71 -23.54
N LEU A 141 12.37 8.33 -23.66
CA LEU A 141 11.49 8.72 -24.78
C LEU A 141 11.39 10.24 -24.89
N GLY A 142 11.27 10.96 -23.77
CA GLY A 142 11.29 12.41 -23.74
C GLY A 142 12.61 13.02 -24.23
N ARG A 143 13.75 12.38 -23.96
CA ARG A 143 15.06 12.78 -24.48
C ARG A 143 15.18 12.45 -25.98
N CYS A 144 14.73 11.27 -26.39
CA CYS A 144 14.71 10.88 -27.80
C CYS A 144 13.88 11.83 -28.65
N ALA A 145 12.75 12.31 -28.16
CA ALA A 145 11.91 13.28 -28.84
C ALA A 145 12.59 14.63 -29.09
N GLN A 146 13.70 14.92 -28.42
CA GLN A 146 14.48 16.18 -28.59
C GLN A 146 15.65 16.05 -29.57
N VAL A 147 15.95 14.82 -30.05
CA VAL A 147 17.11 14.56 -30.93
C VAL A 147 16.86 15.03 -32.35
N SER A 148 15.74 14.62 -32.96
CA SER A 148 15.35 15.00 -34.32
C SER A 148 13.82 14.94 -34.48
N ARG A 149 13.32 15.48 -35.61
CA ARG A 149 11.90 15.40 -35.94
C ARG A 149 11.42 13.97 -36.13
N THR A 150 12.23 13.12 -36.74
CA THR A 150 11.94 11.70 -36.97
C THR A 150 11.90 10.92 -35.66
N TRP A 151 12.89 11.16 -34.77
CA TRP A 151 12.90 10.56 -33.44
C TRP A 151 11.73 11.03 -32.59
N LYS A 152 11.27 12.27 -32.78
CA LYS A 152 10.07 12.76 -32.10
C LYS A 152 8.83 12.00 -32.52
N VAL A 153 8.65 11.73 -33.81
CA VAL A 153 7.53 10.95 -34.33
C VAL A 153 7.56 9.53 -33.75
N LEU A 154 8.73 8.88 -33.74
CA LEU A 154 8.91 7.56 -33.13
C LEU A 154 8.63 7.57 -31.62
N ALA A 155 9.17 8.56 -30.89
CA ALA A 155 9.02 8.64 -29.44
C ALA A 155 7.59 9.04 -28.99
N GLU A 156 6.80 9.61 -29.88
CA GLU A 156 5.39 9.97 -29.66
C GLU A 156 4.41 8.95 -30.22
N ASP A 157 4.91 7.77 -30.69
CA ASP A 157 4.06 6.69 -31.20
C ASP A 157 3.10 6.19 -30.11
N GLU A 158 1.84 6.01 -30.48
CA GLU A 158 0.76 5.65 -29.55
C GLU A 158 0.96 4.27 -28.91
N VAL A 159 1.59 3.32 -29.61
CA VAL A 159 1.87 1.97 -29.09
C VAL A 159 2.84 2.05 -27.88
N LEU A 160 3.82 2.95 -27.94
CA LEU A 160 4.78 3.13 -26.86
C LEU A 160 4.10 3.66 -25.60
N TRP A 161 3.29 4.69 -25.74
CA TRP A 161 2.59 5.31 -24.61
C TRP A 161 1.48 4.43 -24.05
N TYR A 162 0.77 3.68 -24.92
CA TYR A 162 -0.18 2.66 -24.48
C TYR A 162 0.51 1.58 -23.64
N THR A 163 1.66 1.07 -24.11
CA THR A 163 2.44 0.07 -23.36
C THR A 163 2.91 0.61 -22.00
N LEU A 164 3.36 1.88 -21.97
CA LEU A 164 3.72 2.53 -20.71
C LEU A 164 2.51 2.70 -19.77
N CYS A 165 1.33 3.07 -20.29
CA CYS A 165 0.11 3.15 -19.49
C CYS A 165 -0.27 1.79 -18.89
N GLN A 166 -0.10 0.70 -19.65
CA GLN A 166 -0.33 -0.66 -19.14
C GLN A 166 0.70 -1.07 -18.08
N GLN A 167 1.98 -0.77 -18.30
CA GLN A 167 3.05 -1.10 -17.35
C GLN A 167 2.90 -0.36 -16.01
N GLU A 168 2.47 0.90 -16.05
CA GLU A 168 2.22 1.71 -14.85
C GLU A 168 0.83 1.43 -14.23
N GLY A 169 -0.01 0.59 -14.88
CA GLY A 169 -1.33 0.19 -14.37
C GLY A 169 -2.40 1.28 -14.42
N TYR A 170 -2.21 2.32 -15.24
CA TYR A 170 -3.14 3.45 -15.25
C TYR A 170 -4.52 3.11 -15.83
N LEU A 171 -4.59 2.20 -16.81
CA LEU A 171 -5.84 1.85 -17.48
C LEU A 171 -5.92 0.32 -17.72
N PRO A 172 -6.21 -0.48 -16.70
CA PRO A 172 -6.36 -1.91 -16.87
C PRO A 172 -7.56 -2.24 -17.77
N GLY A 173 -7.36 -3.14 -18.74
CA GLY A 173 -8.45 -3.66 -19.60
C GLY A 173 -8.85 -2.77 -20.77
N THR A 174 -8.16 -1.64 -21.01
CA THR A 174 -8.42 -0.80 -22.19
C THR A 174 -7.72 -1.30 -23.43
N SER A 175 -8.29 -1.00 -24.60
CA SER A 175 -7.71 -1.29 -25.91
C SER A 175 -6.97 -0.06 -26.47
N ILE A 176 -5.98 -0.29 -27.32
CA ILE A 176 -5.23 0.82 -27.93
C ILE A 176 -6.13 1.75 -28.77
N SER A 177 -7.23 1.21 -29.29
CA SER A 177 -8.22 1.95 -30.11
C SER A 177 -9.13 2.87 -29.30
N ASP A 178 -9.14 2.78 -27.98
CA ASP A 178 -10.09 3.48 -27.10
C ASP A 178 -9.73 4.97 -26.94
N CYS A 179 -8.51 5.33 -27.28
CA CYS A 179 -8.04 6.71 -27.16
C CYS A 179 -7.21 7.15 -28.37
N SER A 180 -7.31 8.43 -28.70
CA SER A 180 -6.57 9.04 -29.83
C SER A 180 -5.17 9.55 -29.45
N CYS A 181 -4.87 9.73 -28.15
CA CYS A 181 -3.58 10.20 -27.69
C CYS A 181 -3.20 9.63 -26.31
N TRP A 182 -2.49 8.52 -26.32
CA TRP A 182 -2.04 7.82 -25.11
C TRP A 182 -0.99 8.59 -24.31
N LYS A 183 -0.22 9.44 -24.97
CA LYS A 183 0.73 10.32 -24.30
C LYS A 183 0.03 11.32 -23.37
N LEU A 184 -1.08 11.92 -23.80
CA LEU A 184 -1.89 12.80 -22.95
C LEU A 184 -2.52 12.04 -21.79
N VAL A 185 -3.09 10.88 -22.06
CA VAL A 185 -3.66 10.01 -21.01
C VAL A 185 -2.62 9.67 -19.95
N PHE A 186 -1.39 9.32 -20.37
CA PHE A 186 -0.29 9.06 -19.46
C PHE A 186 0.05 10.30 -18.61
N GLN A 187 0.13 11.47 -19.23
CA GLN A 187 0.43 12.72 -18.53
C GLN A 187 -0.64 13.10 -17.51
N GLU A 188 -1.92 12.97 -17.88
CA GLU A 188 -3.05 13.25 -16.99
C GLU A 188 -3.11 12.27 -15.82
N SER A 189 -2.97 10.96 -16.09
CA SER A 189 -2.96 9.94 -15.05
C SER A 189 -1.83 10.15 -14.05
N ARG A 190 -0.65 10.52 -14.55
CA ARG A 190 0.48 10.83 -13.70
C ARG A 190 0.32 12.14 -12.93
N ALA A 191 -0.30 13.16 -13.50
CA ALA A 191 -0.62 14.39 -12.79
C ALA A 191 -1.61 14.12 -11.64
N LYS A 192 -2.63 13.31 -11.90
CA LYS A 192 -3.58 12.83 -10.86
C LYS A 192 -2.86 12.06 -9.75
N GLU A 193 -1.99 11.11 -10.10
CA GLU A 193 -1.18 10.37 -9.12
C GLU A 193 -0.31 11.31 -8.27
N HIS A 194 0.34 12.28 -8.89
CA HIS A 194 1.16 13.26 -8.16
C HIS A 194 0.33 14.12 -7.22
N THR A 195 -0.84 14.60 -7.66
CA THR A 195 -1.77 15.37 -6.83
C THR A 195 -2.24 14.53 -5.65
N LEU A 196 -2.65 13.29 -5.90
CA LEU A 196 -3.08 12.35 -4.87
C LEU A 196 -1.98 12.08 -3.84
N ARG A 197 -0.74 11.84 -4.30
CA ARG A 197 0.42 11.66 -3.41
C ARG A 197 0.71 12.92 -2.57
N THR A 198 0.51 14.10 -3.14
CA THR A 198 0.65 15.38 -2.43
C THR A 198 -0.46 15.56 -1.40
N ASN A 199 -1.70 15.19 -1.72
CA ASN A 199 -2.82 15.20 -0.80
C ASN A 199 -2.57 14.28 0.40
N TRP A 200 -2.10 13.07 0.16
CA TRP A 200 -1.69 12.16 1.23
C TRP A 200 -0.59 12.74 2.12
N LYS A 201 0.44 13.35 1.55
CA LYS A 201 1.55 13.94 2.30
C LYS A 201 1.10 15.09 3.19
N ASN A 202 0.18 15.92 2.72
CA ASN A 202 -0.29 17.11 3.39
C ASN A 202 -1.59 16.88 4.20
N ARG A 203 -2.11 15.63 4.23
CA ARG A 203 -3.41 15.29 4.81
C ARG A 203 -4.56 16.12 4.23
N ASN A 204 -4.49 16.44 2.94
CA ASN A 204 -5.56 17.14 2.23
C ASN A 204 -6.56 16.11 1.72
N GLY A 205 -7.75 16.06 2.33
CA GLY A 205 -8.79 15.12 1.94
C GLY A 205 -10.05 15.34 2.76
N ALA A 206 -11.13 14.72 2.33
CA ALA A 206 -12.37 14.68 3.11
C ALA A 206 -12.27 13.60 4.19
N VAL A 207 -12.77 13.88 5.37
CA VAL A 207 -12.78 12.97 6.52
C VAL A 207 -14.21 12.75 6.96
N SER A 208 -14.61 11.50 7.07
CA SER A 208 -15.92 11.09 7.56
C SER A 208 -15.77 10.19 8.76
N GLN A 209 -16.64 10.37 9.73
CA GLN A 209 -16.79 9.45 10.84
C GLN A 209 -18.00 8.55 10.55
N LEU A 210 -17.73 7.25 10.35
CA LEU A 210 -18.78 6.27 10.16
C LEU A 210 -19.29 5.85 11.54
N GLN A 211 -20.49 6.29 11.89
CA GLN A 211 -21.03 6.08 13.22
C GLN A 211 -22.38 5.39 13.17
N TYR A 212 -22.68 4.68 14.22
CA TYR A 212 -23.92 4.02 14.44
C TYR A 212 -24.59 4.51 15.75
N GLU A 213 -25.82 4.07 15.99
CA GLU A 213 -26.67 4.52 17.09
C GLU A 213 -26.00 4.51 18.47
N LEU A 214 -26.53 5.35 19.34
CA LEU A 214 -26.15 5.40 20.75
C LEU A 214 -26.43 4.04 21.44
N GLY A 215 -25.57 3.62 22.35
CA GLY A 215 -25.74 2.40 23.15
C GLY A 215 -25.04 1.16 22.61
N LYS A 216 -24.39 1.25 21.45
CA LYS A 216 -23.77 0.08 20.79
C LYS A 216 -22.26 0.25 20.68
N VAL A 217 -21.52 -0.73 21.20
CA VAL A 217 -20.05 -0.72 21.18
C VAL A 217 -19.56 -1.50 19.99
N LEU A 218 -18.58 -0.96 19.29
CA LEU A 218 -17.93 -1.55 18.13
C LEU A 218 -17.13 -2.79 18.54
N CYS A 219 -17.34 -3.91 17.86
CA CYS A 219 -16.67 -5.17 18.13
C CYS A 219 -15.57 -5.50 17.14
N ASP A 220 -15.88 -5.44 15.84
CA ASP A 220 -14.94 -5.73 14.76
C ASP A 220 -15.30 -4.92 13.52
N VAL A 221 -14.29 -4.62 12.70
CA VAL A 221 -14.43 -3.86 11.45
C VAL A 221 -13.55 -4.50 10.39
N HIS A 222 -14.08 -4.58 9.19
CA HIS A 222 -13.31 -4.96 8.02
C HIS A 222 -13.69 -4.09 6.81
N SER A 223 -12.76 -3.86 5.91
CA SER A 223 -13.00 -3.04 4.73
C SER A 223 -12.35 -3.63 3.48
N CYS A 224 -12.98 -3.42 2.34
CA CYS A 224 -12.50 -3.82 1.02
C CYS A 224 -13.01 -2.82 -0.01
N ASP A 225 -12.11 -2.25 -0.81
CA ASP A 225 -12.41 -1.34 -1.94
C ASP A 225 -13.43 -0.23 -1.64
N GLY A 226 -13.28 0.40 -0.48
CA GLY A 226 -14.15 1.51 -0.06
C GLY A 226 -15.50 1.06 0.55
N VAL A 227 -15.74 -0.24 0.68
CA VAL A 227 -16.88 -0.76 1.44
C VAL A 227 -16.42 -1.16 2.84
N VAL A 228 -17.16 -0.76 3.85
CA VAL A 228 -16.84 -1.00 5.26
C VAL A 228 -17.97 -1.77 5.92
N ILE A 229 -17.62 -2.85 6.60
CA ILE A 229 -18.55 -3.61 7.44
C ILE A 229 -18.13 -3.48 8.91
N ALA A 230 -19.09 -3.31 9.79
CA ALA A 230 -18.87 -3.24 11.23
C ALA A 230 -19.89 -4.05 12.01
N GLY A 231 -19.42 -4.76 13.01
CA GLY A 231 -20.22 -5.54 13.96
C GLY A 231 -20.22 -4.89 15.34
N TYR A 232 -21.36 -4.99 16.02
CA TYR A 232 -21.61 -4.35 17.30
C TYR A 232 -21.99 -5.34 18.40
N THR A 233 -21.87 -4.89 19.65
CA THR A 233 -22.27 -5.68 20.83
C THR A 233 -23.76 -6.01 20.88
N SER A 234 -24.58 -5.26 20.17
CA SER A 234 -26.02 -5.52 20.03
C SER A 234 -26.37 -6.65 19.07
N GLY A 235 -25.38 -7.27 18.41
CA GLY A 235 -25.59 -8.24 17.34
C GLY A 235 -25.82 -7.60 15.97
N ASP A 236 -25.93 -6.27 15.90
CA ASP A 236 -26.13 -5.58 14.63
C ASP A 236 -24.87 -5.62 13.78
N VAL A 237 -25.08 -5.77 12.48
CA VAL A 237 -24.05 -5.62 11.46
C VAL A 237 -24.45 -4.50 10.52
N ARG A 238 -23.54 -3.56 10.31
CA ARG A 238 -23.75 -2.40 9.44
C ARG A 238 -22.75 -2.38 8.31
N LEU A 239 -23.18 -1.80 7.19
CA LEU A 239 -22.37 -1.71 5.98
C LEU A 239 -22.44 -0.27 5.43
N TRP A 240 -21.27 0.31 5.10
CA TRP A 240 -21.14 1.62 4.45
C TRP A 240 -20.42 1.47 3.14
N ASP A 241 -20.90 2.16 2.12
CA ASP A 241 -20.17 2.38 0.88
C ASP A 241 -19.56 3.80 0.90
N THR A 242 -18.27 3.89 1.20
CA THR A 242 -17.58 5.20 1.30
C THR A 242 -17.37 5.87 -0.05
N ARG A 243 -17.52 5.16 -1.17
CA ARG A 243 -17.37 5.70 -2.53
C ARG A 243 -18.50 6.64 -2.90
N THR A 244 -19.69 6.42 -2.35
CA THR A 244 -20.89 7.21 -2.64
C THR A 244 -21.16 8.32 -1.63
N TRP A 245 -20.41 8.35 -0.51
CA TRP A 245 -20.66 9.25 0.62
C TRP A 245 -22.09 9.16 1.16
N ASP A 246 -22.77 8.07 0.87
CA ASP A 246 -24.05 7.77 1.49
C ASP A 246 -23.80 7.27 2.92
N TYR A 247 -24.08 8.13 3.88
CA TYR A 247 -23.92 7.83 5.31
C TYR A 247 -25.04 6.94 5.86
N THR A 248 -26.02 6.56 5.03
CA THR A 248 -27.03 5.60 5.43
C THR A 248 -26.41 4.21 5.45
N ALA A 249 -26.25 3.67 6.66
CA ALA A 249 -25.74 2.33 6.85
C ALA A 249 -26.91 1.36 7.05
N PRO A 250 -27.26 0.54 6.05
CA PRO A 250 -28.28 -0.48 6.24
C PRO A 250 -27.87 -1.48 7.31
N ILE A 251 -28.85 -1.94 8.09
CA ILE A 251 -28.68 -3.12 8.94
C ILE A 251 -28.80 -4.35 8.06
N LEU A 252 -27.86 -5.28 8.23
CA LEU A 252 -27.96 -6.60 7.65
C LEU A 252 -28.78 -7.48 8.55
N GLU A 253 -29.87 -8.03 8.06
CA GLU A 253 -30.81 -8.82 8.83
C GLU A 253 -30.22 -10.23 9.08
N PRO A 254 -30.21 -10.74 10.33
CA PRO A 254 -29.82 -12.12 10.59
C PRO A 254 -30.95 -13.10 10.16
N MET A 255 -30.58 -14.34 9.80
CA MET A 255 -31.53 -15.33 9.30
C MET A 255 -32.57 -15.83 10.33
N HIS A 256 -32.28 -15.65 11.60
CA HIS A 256 -33.21 -16.03 12.67
C HIS A 256 -34.17 -14.86 12.91
N GLY A 257 -35.43 -15.08 12.50
CA GLY A 257 -36.50 -14.11 12.66
C GLY A 257 -36.59 -13.59 14.09
N ALA A 258 -36.93 -12.31 14.16
CA ALA A 258 -37.27 -11.51 15.32
C ALA A 258 -37.14 -12.21 16.68
N ALA A 259 -35.92 -12.44 17.12
CA ALA A 259 -35.66 -12.59 18.54
C ALA A 259 -36.10 -11.29 19.24
N GLU A 260 -36.63 -11.37 20.43
CA GLU A 260 -37.03 -10.18 21.18
C GLU A 260 -35.89 -9.15 21.18
N PRO A 261 -36.19 -7.85 21.00
CA PRO A 261 -35.16 -6.83 20.97
C PRO A 261 -34.35 -6.86 22.25
N GLY A 262 -33.07 -7.22 22.15
CA GLY A 262 -32.13 -7.33 23.27
C GLY A 262 -31.52 -8.74 23.50
N SER A 263 -31.91 -9.77 22.73
CA SER A 263 -31.41 -11.12 22.90
C SER A 263 -30.45 -11.61 21.77
N GLN A 264 -30.01 -10.72 20.90
CA GLN A 264 -29.07 -11.09 19.85
C GLN A 264 -27.65 -11.27 20.42
N PRO A 265 -26.91 -12.33 19.98
CA PRO A 265 -25.55 -12.55 20.43
C PRO A 265 -24.61 -11.48 19.88
N LEU A 266 -23.51 -11.21 20.60
CA LEU A 266 -22.46 -10.28 20.17
C LEU A 266 -21.87 -10.71 18.83
N VAL A 267 -21.55 -9.74 17.97
CA VAL A 267 -20.73 -9.98 16.80
C VAL A 267 -19.27 -10.19 17.22
N SER A 268 -18.67 -11.32 16.85
CA SER A 268 -17.29 -11.64 17.15
C SER A 268 -16.34 -11.18 16.05
N PHE A 269 -16.69 -11.46 14.79
CA PHE A 269 -15.87 -11.13 13.62
C PHE A 269 -16.76 -10.72 12.46
N VAL A 270 -16.25 -9.78 11.66
CA VAL A 270 -16.85 -9.41 10.37
C VAL A 270 -15.79 -9.43 9.27
N ARG A 271 -16.16 -9.89 8.07
CA ARG A 271 -15.29 -9.86 6.88
C ARG A 271 -16.11 -9.47 5.66
N ILE A 272 -15.48 -8.76 4.74
CA ILE A 272 -16.10 -8.32 3.50
C ILE A 272 -15.12 -8.46 2.34
N ASN A 273 -15.64 -8.78 1.17
CA ASN A 273 -14.96 -8.68 -0.12
C ASN A 273 -15.87 -7.99 -1.15
N ASN A 274 -15.53 -8.02 -2.43
CA ASN A 274 -16.29 -7.33 -3.47
C ASN A 274 -17.69 -7.93 -3.75
N SER A 275 -18.00 -9.11 -3.23
CA SER A 275 -19.26 -9.83 -3.50
C SER A 275 -20.05 -10.22 -2.25
N LEU A 276 -19.36 -10.45 -1.13
CA LEU A 276 -19.95 -11.01 0.08
C LEU A 276 -19.59 -10.20 1.32
N ALA A 277 -20.53 -10.18 2.26
CA ALA A 277 -20.35 -9.75 3.64
C ALA A 277 -20.60 -10.95 4.56
N VAL A 278 -19.76 -11.15 5.58
CA VAL A 278 -19.85 -12.28 6.51
C VAL A 278 -19.72 -11.76 7.92
N ALA A 279 -20.59 -12.22 8.82
CA ALA A 279 -20.46 -11.98 10.25
C ALA A 279 -20.56 -13.28 11.03
N ALA A 280 -19.67 -13.41 12.01
CA ALA A 280 -19.64 -14.49 12.97
C ALA A 280 -20.03 -13.97 14.35
N TYR A 281 -20.87 -14.72 15.05
CA TYR A 281 -21.41 -14.36 16.34
C TYR A 281 -20.80 -15.19 17.47
N GLU A 282 -20.98 -14.73 18.70
CA GLU A 282 -20.40 -15.39 19.89
C GLU A 282 -21.04 -16.76 20.19
N ASP A 283 -22.27 -16.97 19.74
CA ASP A 283 -22.99 -18.25 19.84
C ASP A 283 -22.54 -19.32 18.83
N GLY A 284 -21.60 -18.97 17.93
CA GLY A 284 -21.11 -19.85 16.88
C GLY A 284 -21.88 -19.73 15.56
N THR A 285 -22.88 -18.87 15.46
CA THR A 285 -23.63 -18.62 14.23
C THR A 285 -22.79 -17.80 13.26
N VAL A 286 -22.88 -18.13 11.97
CA VAL A 286 -22.27 -17.38 10.86
C VAL A 286 -23.34 -17.03 9.84
N ASN A 287 -23.50 -15.76 9.53
CA ASN A 287 -24.39 -15.27 8.49
C ASN A 287 -23.58 -14.72 7.32
N VAL A 288 -24.07 -14.98 6.12
CA VAL A 288 -23.43 -14.58 4.86
C VAL A 288 -24.47 -13.82 4.03
N TRP A 289 -24.08 -12.63 3.57
CA TRP A 289 -24.91 -11.77 2.71
C TRP A 289 -24.20 -11.54 1.37
N SER A 290 -24.99 -11.42 0.31
CA SER A 290 -24.51 -10.99 -0.99
C SER A 290 -24.70 -9.48 -1.15
N LEU A 291 -23.63 -8.77 -1.51
CA LEU A 291 -23.68 -7.32 -1.74
C LEU A 291 -24.61 -6.93 -2.90
N MET A 292 -24.90 -7.88 -3.79
CA MET A 292 -25.70 -7.68 -4.98
C MET A 292 -27.19 -8.04 -4.82
N ILE A 293 -27.51 -8.92 -3.86
CA ILE A 293 -28.88 -9.48 -3.72
C ILE A 293 -29.72 -8.63 -2.75
N GLY A 294 -29.17 -8.28 -1.60
CA GLY A 294 -29.90 -7.49 -0.62
C GLY A 294 -29.46 -7.76 0.82
N ARG A 295 -30.33 -7.42 1.77
CA ARG A 295 -30.03 -7.43 3.20
C ARG A 295 -30.29 -8.77 3.87
N ASP A 296 -31.05 -9.64 3.22
CA ASP A 296 -31.32 -10.98 3.70
C ASP A 296 -30.10 -11.88 3.52
N PRO A 297 -29.75 -12.73 4.50
CA PRO A 297 -28.63 -13.63 4.40
C PRO A 297 -28.88 -14.69 3.31
N VAL A 298 -27.88 -14.91 2.49
CA VAL A 298 -27.92 -15.95 1.43
C VAL A 298 -27.51 -17.31 1.98
N HIS A 299 -26.81 -17.34 3.11
CA HIS A 299 -26.40 -18.57 3.79
C HIS A 299 -26.23 -18.33 5.28
N CYS A 300 -26.57 -19.35 6.07
CA CYS A 300 -26.37 -19.38 7.51
C CYS A 300 -25.97 -20.78 7.96
N TYR A 301 -24.99 -20.85 8.84
CA TYR A 301 -24.59 -22.09 9.51
C TYR A 301 -24.11 -21.82 10.92
N GLN A 302 -24.03 -22.87 11.74
CA GLN A 302 -23.67 -22.75 13.14
C GLN A 302 -22.59 -23.76 13.52
N HIS A 303 -21.69 -23.34 14.38
CA HIS A 303 -20.71 -24.17 15.07
C HIS A 303 -21.17 -24.48 16.50
N ASN A 304 -20.65 -25.56 17.06
CA ASN A 304 -20.97 -25.98 18.45
C ASN A 304 -20.28 -25.08 19.49
N LEU A 305 -19.20 -24.40 19.12
CA LEU A 305 -18.43 -23.55 20.00
C LEU A 305 -18.26 -22.16 19.37
N ARG A 306 -17.87 -21.21 20.19
CA ARG A 306 -17.52 -19.85 19.76
C ARG A 306 -16.49 -19.88 18.64
N ILE A 307 -16.69 -19.03 17.64
CA ILE A 307 -15.75 -18.83 16.53
C ILE A 307 -14.56 -18.03 17.02
N GLN A 308 -13.36 -18.50 16.70
CA GLN A 308 -12.08 -17.92 17.11
C GLN A 308 -11.37 -17.20 15.96
N ALA A 309 -11.60 -17.65 14.72
CA ALA A 309 -11.06 -17.01 13.54
C ALA A 309 -12.02 -17.15 12.35
N LEU A 310 -12.10 -16.10 11.55
CA LEU A 310 -12.91 -16.01 10.34
C LEU A 310 -12.03 -15.50 9.20
N ALA A 311 -12.01 -16.20 8.09
CA ALA A 311 -11.34 -15.80 6.86
C ALA A 311 -12.32 -15.82 5.68
N LEU A 312 -12.23 -14.81 4.83
CA LEU A 312 -12.98 -14.70 3.59
C LEU A 312 -11.99 -14.58 2.43
N SER A 313 -12.24 -15.28 1.33
CA SER A 313 -11.43 -15.13 0.12
C SER A 313 -11.53 -13.70 -0.42
N LEU A 314 -10.43 -13.17 -0.96
CA LEU A 314 -10.42 -11.84 -1.60
C LEU A 314 -11.30 -11.83 -2.85
N GLU A 315 -11.13 -12.84 -3.68
CA GLU A 315 -11.89 -13.05 -4.91
C GLU A 315 -12.65 -14.38 -4.76
N GLY A 316 -13.94 -14.36 -5.00
CA GLY A 316 -14.77 -15.54 -4.89
C GLY A 316 -15.55 -15.65 -3.58
N ALA A 317 -16.27 -16.74 -3.42
CA ALA A 317 -17.26 -16.94 -2.36
C ALA A 317 -16.84 -18.03 -1.36
N THR A 318 -15.55 -18.15 -1.05
CA THR A 318 -15.04 -19.12 -0.08
C THR A 318 -14.89 -18.51 1.30
N ILE A 319 -15.44 -19.15 2.31
CA ILE A 319 -15.40 -18.73 3.71
C ILE A 319 -14.75 -19.84 4.51
N ALA A 320 -13.82 -19.51 5.38
CA ALA A 320 -13.25 -20.43 6.35
C ALA A 320 -13.49 -19.92 7.76
N THR A 321 -13.96 -20.79 8.62
CA THR A 321 -14.23 -20.52 10.04
C THR A 321 -13.53 -21.53 10.92
N ALA A 322 -12.96 -21.05 12.03
CA ALA A 322 -12.35 -21.90 13.05
C ALA A 322 -13.11 -21.77 14.36
N SER A 323 -13.46 -22.91 14.93
CA SER A 323 -14.18 -23.04 16.19
C SER A 323 -13.58 -24.18 17.03
N GLY A 324 -12.88 -23.82 18.11
CA GLY A 324 -12.16 -24.81 18.91
C GLY A 324 -11.04 -25.50 18.12
N PHE A 325 -11.19 -26.80 17.89
CA PHE A 325 -10.25 -27.63 17.11
C PHE A 325 -10.68 -27.89 15.68
N GLU A 326 -11.81 -27.33 15.31
CA GLU A 326 -12.44 -27.51 13.99
C GLU A 326 -12.15 -26.34 13.07
N VAL A 327 -11.83 -26.63 11.81
CA VAL A 327 -11.81 -25.64 10.72
C VAL A 327 -12.75 -26.10 9.63
N ARG A 328 -13.76 -25.28 9.33
CA ARG A 328 -14.78 -25.56 8.33
C ARG A 328 -14.65 -24.57 7.18
N VAL A 329 -14.72 -25.06 5.95
CA VAL A 329 -14.67 -24.25 4.74
C VAL A 329 -15.97 -24.43 3.96
N GLU A 330 -16.65 -23.31 3.74
CA GLU A 330 -17.91 -23.22 3.00
C GLU A 330 -17.68 -22.52 1.65
N CYS A 331 -18.29 -23.04 0.60
CA CYS A 331 -18.34 -22.39 -0.70
C CYS A 331 -19.62 -22.75 -1.44
N PRO A 332 -20.08 -21.92 -2.39
CA PRO A 332 -21.18 -22.28 -3.26
C PRO A 332 -20.70 -23.28 -4.32
N ASN A 333 -21.54 -24.29 -4.61
CA ASN A 333 -21.31 -25.22 -5.70
C ASN A 333 -21.62 -24.58 -7.07
N GLU A 334 -21.42 -25.31 -8.16
CA GLU A 334 -21.66 -24.84 -9.53
C GLU A 334 -23.12 -24.39 -9.80
N LYS A 335 -24.06 -24.83 -8.95
CA LYS A 335 -25.49 -24.46 -9.01
C LYS A 335 -25.83 -23.25 -8.11
N GLY A 336 -24.86 -22.71 -7.38
CA GLY A 336 -25.05 -21.58 -6.45
C GLY A 336 -25.55 -21.96 -5.06
N TYR A 337 -25.69 -23.27 -4.74
CA TYR A 337 -26.02 -23.70 -3.39
C TYR A 337 -24.78 -23.80 -2.52
N TRP A 338 -24.86 -23.31 -1.29
CA TRP A 338 -23.79 -23.36 -0.31
C TRP A 338 -23.62 -24.77 0.23
N GLU A 339 -22.39 -25.23 0.31
CA GLU A 339 -22.02 -26.54 0.86
C GLU A 339 -20.69 -26.47 1.57
N THR A 340 -20.47 -27.40 2.51
CA THR A 340 -19.21 -27.58 3.19
C THR A 340 -18.20 -28.22 2.24
N ALA A 341 -17.27 -27.42 1.72
CA ALA A 341 -16.23 -27.89 0.81
C ALA A 341 -15.16 -28.72 1.50
N ALA A 342 -14.84 -28.39 2.76
CA ALA A 342 -13.86 -29.13 3.55
C ALA A 342 -14.10 -28.93 5.06
N HIS A 343 -13.76 -29.98 5.81
CA HIS A 343 -13.77 -29.99 7.26
C HIS A 343 -12.47 -30.59 7.77
N PHE A 344 -11.80 -29.89 8.68
CA PHE A 344 -10.52 -30.30 9.23
C PHE A 344 -10.58 -30.30 10.75
N GLU A 345 -9.99 -31.30 11.36
CA GLU A 345 -9.71 -31.33 12.79
C GLU A 345 -8.23 -31.08 13.04
N VAL A 346 -7.92 -30.17 13.94
CA VAL A 346 -6.55 -29.81 14.35
C VAL A 346 -6.37 -30.16 15.85
N GLN A 347 -5.12 -30.32 16.27
CA GLN A 347 -4.83 -30.77 17.64
C GLN A 347 -4.89 -29.65 18.69
N LYS A 348 -4.85 -28.38 18.26
CA LYS A 348 -4.80 -27.21 19.12
C LYS A 348 -5.79 -26.17 18.67
N MET A 349 -6.15 -25.24 19.56
CA MET A 349 -7.08 -24.16 19.25
C MET A 349 -6.50 -23.20 18.20
N VAL A 350 -7.28 -22.92 17.17
CA VAL A 350 -6.89 -22.04 16.06
C VAL A 350 -7.07 -20.59 16.45
N ASN A 351 -5.99 -19.82 16.42
CA ASN A 351 -6.00 -18.39 16.74
C ASN A 351 -6.01 -17.50 15.48
N PHE A 352 -5.39 -17.96 14.40
CA PHE A 352 -5.32 -17.21 13.14
C PHE A 352 -5.68 -18.13 11.98
N LEU A 353 -6.46 -17.61 11.04
CA LEU A 353 -6.92 -18.34 9.87
C LEU A 353 -6.88 -17.41 8.66
N HIS A 354 -6.26 -17.87 7.57
CA HIS A 354 -6.23 -17.17 6.30
C HIS A 354 -6.50 -18.11 5.14
N LEU A 355 -7.23 -17.64 4.14
CA LEU A 355 -7.40 -18.32 2.87
C LEU A 355 -6.32 -17.85 1.90
N ILE A 356 -5.78 -18.79 1.13
CA ILE A 356 -4.78 -18.48 0.10
C ILE A 356 -5.53 -17.93 -1.11
N PRO A 357 -5.17 -16.72 -1.61
CA PRO A 357 -5.72 -16.22 -2.87
C PRO A 357 -5.28 -17.14 -4.03
N ASP A 358 -6.12 -17.24 -5.04
CA ASP A 358 -5.87 -18.00 -6.28
C ASP A 358 -5.58 -19.50 -6.11
N ALA A 359 -6.13 -20.13 -5.07
CA ALA A 359 -5.89 -21.55 -4.80
C ALA A 359 -6.54 -22.53 -5.80
N GLY A 360 -7.12 -22.04 -6.88
CA GLY A 360 -7.78 -22.86 -7.92
C GLY A 360 -9.16 -23.39 -7.47
N ARG A 361 -9.53 -24.59 -7.94
CA ARG A 361 -10.86 -25.17 -7.66
C ARG A 361 -11.04 -25.62 -6.20
N HIS A 362 -9.93 -25.89 -5.49
CA HIS A 362 -9.97 -26.42 -4.12
C HIS A 362 -9.44 -25.37 -3.16
N PRO A 363 -10.25 -24.98 -2.18
CA PRO A 363 -9.84 -23.97 -1.21
C PRO A 363 -8.64 -24.49 -0.38
N VAL A 364 -7.68 -23.61 -0.16
CA VAL A 364 -6.51 -23.88 0.67
C VAL A 364 -6.47 -22.83 1.77
N ALA A 365 -6.34 -23.29 3.02
CA ALA A 365 -6.27 -22.44 4.18
C ALA A 365 -4.95 -22.63 4.94
N VAL A 366 -4.47 -21.58 5.58
CA VAL A 366 -3.40 -21.60 6.56
C VAL A 366 -3.99 -21.29 7.92
N ALA A 367 -3.85 -22.21 8.86
CA ALA A 367 -4.35 -22.08 10.23
C ALA A 367 -3.16 -22.11 11.20
N ALA A 368 -3.08 -21.11 12.07
CA ALA A 368 -2.13 -21.11 13.18
C ALA A 368 -2.88 -21.46 14.48
N ALA A 369 -2.47 -22.54 15.09
CA ALA A 369 -3.03 -23.09 16.33
C ALA A 369 -1.93 -23.12 17.39
N GLU A 370 -1.93 -22.14 18.28
CA GLU A 370 -0.91 -21.92 19.31
C GLU A 370 0.53 -21.88 18.73
N ASP A 371 1.29 -22.98 18.85
CA ASP A 371 2.69 -23.12 18.40
C ASP A 371 2.82 -23.98 17.11
N VAL A 372 1.71 -24.29 16.45
CA VAL A 372 1.68 -25.09 15.22
C VAL A 372 1.00 -24.31 14.10
N VAL A 373 1.60 -24.29 12.92
CA VAL A 373 1.00 -23.74 11.71
C VAL A 373 0.70 -24.85 10.72
N TYR A 374 -0.55 -24.95 10.31
CA TYR A 374 -1.06 -25.96 9.39
C TYR A 374 -1.35 -25.37 8.02
N LEU A 375 -1.04 -26.13 6.99
CA LEU A 375 -1.52 -25.93 5.63
C LEU A 375 -2.65 -26.94 5.35
N LEU A 376 -3.87 -26.46 5.22
CA LEU A 376 -5.08 -27.26 5.08
C LEU A 376 -5.51 -27.25 3.61
N LYS A 377 -5.60 -28.44 3.00
CA LYS A 377 -6.05 -28.64 1.62
C LYS A 377 -7.15 -29.70 1.59
N ALA A 378 -8.24 -29.43 0.88
CA ALA A 378 -9.40 -30.34 0.83
C ALA A 378 -9.04 -31.77 0.38
N ASP A 379 -8.12 -31.90 -0.59
CA ASP A 379 -7.78 -33.17 -1.23
C ASP A 379 -6.59 -33.90 -0.62
N ASN A 380 -5.94 -33.33 0.39
CA ASN A 380 -4.71 -33.88 0.96
C ASN A 380 -4.77 -33.85 2.49
N PRO A 381 -4.05 -34.75 3.16
CA PRO A 381 -3.90 -34.63 4.60
C PRO A 381 -3.26 -33.30 4.97
N SER A 382 -3.72 -32.73 6.08
CA SER A 382 -3.18 -31.48 6.62
C SER A 382 -1.65 -31.56 6.76
N ARG A 383 -0.95 -30.57 6.23
CA ARG A 383 0.50 -30.48 6.36
C ARG A 383 0.87 -29.51 7.46
N VAL A 384 1.85 -29.85 8.26
CA VAL A 384 2.42 -28.94 9.25
C VAL A 384 3.53 -28.13 8.58
N LEU A 385 3.38 -26.82 8.56
CA LEU A 385 4.42 -25.88 8.12
C LEU A 385 5.44 -25.66 9.23
N HIS A 386 4.96 -25.40 10.45
CA HIS A 386 5.80 -25.11 11.60
C HIS A 386 5.22 -25.79 12.85
N SER A 387 6.10 -26.35 13.66
CA SER A 387 5.73 -26.90 14.97
C SER A 387 6.95 -26.90 15.88
N VAL A 388 7.02 -25.93 16.77
CA VAL A 388 8.06 -25.87 17.81
C VAL A 388 7.38 -25.63 19.15
N TYR A 389 7.44 -26.63 20.01
CA TYR A 389 6.80 -26.60 21.31
C TYR A 389 7.17 -25.36 22.12
N GLY A 390 6.17 -24.66 22.61
CA GLY A 390 6.32 -23.49 23.45
C GLY A 390 6.69 -22.20 22.70
N GLN A 391 6.68 -22.18 21.36
CA GLN A 391 6.85 -20.97 20.56
C GLN A 391 5.50 -20.56 19.93
N PRO A 392 4.61 -19.91 20.67
CA PRO A 392 3.29 -19.55 20.14
C PRO A 392 3.42 -18.55 19.00
N VAL A 393 2.56 -18.73 18.00
CA VAL A 393 2.38 -17.81 16.88
C VAL A 393 1.61 -16.59 17.37
N THR A 394 2.13 -15.40 17.08
CA THR A 394 1.58 -14.13 17.54
C THR A 394 0.86 -13.32 16.47
N CYS A 395 1.19 -13.52 15.21
CA CYS A 395 0.55 -12.92 14.05
C CYS A 395 0.79 -13.79 12.81
N LEU A 396 -0.08 -13.70 11.82
CA LEU A 396 0.00 -14.45 10.57
C LEU A 396 -0.53 -13.59 9.42
N ASP A 397 0.14 -13.63 8.28
CA ASP A 397 -0.39 -13.17 6.98
C ASP A 397 0.11 -14.06 5.86
N VAL A 398 -0.68 -14.17 4.78
CA VAL A 398 -0.49 -15.15 3.73
C VAL A 398 -0.66 -14.51 2.36
N SER A 399 0.32 -14.72 1.49
CA SER A 399 0.23 -14.41 0.05
C SER A 399 -0.14 -15.66 -0.76
N SER A 400 -0.19 -15.54 -2.08
CA SER A 400 -0.43 -16.70 -2.97
C SER A 400 0.66 -17.77 -2.93
N LYS A 401 1.88 -17.41 -2.52
CA LYS A 401 3.06 -18.29 -2.55
C LYS A 401 3.69 -18.55 -1.18
N GLU A 402 3.52 -17.65 -0.24
CA GLU A 402 4.27 -17.61 1.00
C GLU A 402 3.37 -17.30 2.20
N ALA A 403 3.75 -17.80 3.37
CA ALA A 403 3.16 -17.46 4.65
C ALA A 403 4.21 -16.84 5.57
N ALA A 404 3.91 -15.68 6.14
CA ALA A 404 4.73 -14.99 7.12
C ALA A 404 4.02 -14.97 8.47
N PHE A 405 4.72 -15.36 9.54
CA PHE A 405 4.16 -15.34 10.87
C PHE A 405 5.20 -15.04 11.94
N GLY A 406 4.78 -14.32 12.97
CA GLY A 406 5.59 -14.04 14.15
C GLY A 406 5.55 -15.19 15.13
N VAL A 407 6.71 -15.55 15.69
CA VAL A 407 6.83 -16.54 16.76
C VAL A 407 7.48 -15.95 17.99
N LYS A 408 6.95 -16.31 19.16
CA LYS A 408 7.49 -15.89 20.44
C LYS A 408 8.59 -16.83 20.87
N SER A 409 9.75 -16.30 21.27
CA SER A 409 10.84 -17.08 21.81
C SER A 409 10.58 -17.47 23.27
N LEU A 410 10.91 -18.69 23.63
CA LEU A 410 11.03 -19.13 25.01
C LEU A 410 12.28 -18.48 25.62
N GLY A 411 12.13 -17.52 26.49
CA GLY A 411 13.16 -16.66 27.07
C GLY A 411 14.42 -17.31 27.68
N TRP A 412 14.60 -18.62 27.53
CA TRP A 412 15.73 -19.41 28.04
C TRP A 412 16.97 -19.34 27.16
N MET A 413 16.83 -18.98 25.87
CA MET A 413 17.90 -19.07 24.88
C MET A 413 18.51 -17.73 24.42
N ASN A 414 18.20 -16.59 25.01
CA ASN A 414 18.61 -15.27 24.49
C ASN A 414 18.25 -15.02 23.02
N GLU A 415 17.46 -15.88 22.40
CA GLU A 415 16.95 -15.68 21.07
C GLU A 415 15.68 -14.82 21.15
N GLY A 416 15.72 -13.61 20.58
CA GLY A 416 14.53 -12.75 20.51
C GLY A 416 13.41 -13.37 19.68
N ASN A 417 12.20 -12.79 19.77
CA ASN A 417 11.08 -13.14 18.94
C ASN A 417 11.42 -12.92 17.46
N LYS A 418 10.94 -13.79 16.60
CA LYS A 418 11.32 -13.83 15.17
C LYS A 418 10.08 -13.83 14.28
N VAL A 419 10.25 -13.43 13.03
CA VAL A 419 9.26 -13.65 11.97
C VAL A 419 9.82 -14.72 11.03
N LEU A 420 9.00 -15.72 10.74
CA LEU A 420 9.34 -16.84 9.88
C LEU A 420 8.59 -16.70 8.56
N LEU A 421 9.29 -16.92 7.45
CA LEU A 421 8.70 -16.96 6.11
C LEU A 421 8.78 -18.39 5.58
N TYR A 422 7.64 -18.94 5.19
CA TYR A 422 7.51 -20.29 4.65
C TYR A 422 6.96 -20.29 3.23
N SER A 423 7.48 -21.17 2.39
CA SER A 423 6.88 -21.44 1.09
C SER A 423 5.67 -22.37 1.24
N LEU A 424 4.54 -21.97 0.68
CA LEU A 424 3.31 -22.78 0.66
C LEU A 424 3.37 -23.96 -0.30
N GLN A 425 4.27 -23.91 -1.28
CA GLN A 425 4.49 -25.01 -2.23
C GLN A 425 5.35 -26.11 -1.62
N THR A 426 6.52 -25.74 -1.10
CA THR A 426 7.50 -26.70 -0.57
C THR A 426 7.29 -27.03 0.90
N SER A 427 6.52 -26.20 1.62
CA SER A 427 6.33 -26.28 3.08
C SER A 427 7.65 -26.14 3.87
N GLN A 428 8.64 -25.46 3.29
CA GLN A 428 9.95 -25.23 3.90
C GLN A 428 10.08 -23.78 4.36
N CYS A 429 10.84 -23.57 5.43
CA CYS A 429 11.24 -22.24 5.88
C CYS A 429 12.20 -21.64 4.86
N LEU A 430 11.82 -20.51 4.27
CA LEU A 430 12.64 -19.76 3.32
C LEU A 430 13.65 -18.90 4.06
N THR A 431 13.20 -18.20 5.08
CA THR A 431 14.06 -17.29 5.84
C THR A 431 13.48 -16.99 7.23
N THR A 432 14.37 -16.57 8.12
CA THR A 432 14.05 -16.07 9.45
C THR A 432 14.43 -14.60 9.53
N LEU A 433 13.46 -13.76 9.84
CA LEU A 433 13.60 -12.31 9.83
C LEU A 433 13.62 -11.77 11.25
N GLY A 434 14.51 -10.83 11.51
CA GLY A 434 14.56 -10.04 12.72
C GLY A 434 14.82 -10.84 14.00
N SER A 435 15.17 -10.12 15.01
CA SER A 435 15.17 -10.58 16.40
C SER A 435 14.74 -9.40 17.26
N SER A 436 13.72 -9.57 18.08
CA SER A 436 13.17 -8.51 18.92
C SER A 436 12.82 -9.04 20.31
N LEU A 437 12.99 -8.19 21.32
CA LEU A 437 12.56 -8.50 22.69
C LEU A 437 11.03 -8.45 22.84
N GLY A 438 10.34 -7.61 22.04
CA GLY A 438 8.89 -7.54 22.03
C GLY A 438 8.25 -8.53 21.08
N ASP A 439 7.00 -8.93 21.35
CA ASP A 439 6.23 -9.80 20.48
C ASP A 439 5.87 -9.07 19.18
N PHE A 440 5.94 -9.74 18.06
CA PHE A 440 5.36 -9.26 16.80
C PHE A 440 3.84 -9.34 16.89
N THR A 441 3.17 -8.21 16.72
CA THR A 441 1.72 -8.06 16.90
C THR A 441 0.96 -8.13 15.59
N CYS A 442 1.58 -7.67 14.53
CA CYS A 442 1.00 -7.68 13.18
C CYS A 442 2.10 -7.83 12.13
N VAL A 443 1.72 -8.44 11.04
CA VAL A 443 2.54 -8.64 9.85
C VAL A 443 1.67 -8.35 8.63
N ASN A 444 2.25 -7.72 7.61
CA ASN A 444 1.56 -7.50 6.35
C ASN A 444 2.50 -7.88 5.19
N LEU A 445 2.13 -8.96 4.52
CA LEU A 445 2.80 -9.53 3.36
C LEU A 445 1.97 -9.32 2.09
N ARG A 446 0.66 -9.52 2.20
CA ARG A 446 -0.29 -9.53 1.08
C ARG A 446 -0.36 -8.20 0.35
N ASN A 447 -0.43 -7.09 1.07
CA ASN A 447 -0.58 -5.74 0.52
C ASN A 447 0.77 -5.01 0.37
N SER A 448 1.86 -5.65 0.80
CA SER A 448 3.20 -5.09 0.66
C SER A 448 3.72 -5.22 -0.78
N PRO A 449 4.61 -4.32 -1.22
CA PRO A 449 5.28 -4.47 -2.50
C PRO A 449 5.98 -5.82 -2.62
N PRO A 450 6.15 -6.36 -3.85
CA PRO A 450 6.88 -7.59 -4.07
C PRO A 450 8.25 -7.57 -3.37
N HIS A 451 8.60 -8.65 -2.69
CA HIS A 451 9.84 -8.82 -1.93
C HIS A 451 9.98 -7.99 -0.65
N LEU A 452 8.94 -7.27 -0.24
CA LEU A 452 8.94 -6.53 1.01
C LEU A 452 7.93 -7.12 2.00
N LEU A 453 8.28 -7.00 3.29
CA LEU A 453 7.44 -7.38 4.40
C LEU A 453 7.47 -6.27 5.44
N VAL A 454 6.32 -5.83 5.92
CA VAL A 454 6.23 -4.91 7.04
C VAL A 454 5.68 -5.59 8.27
N THR A 455 6.23 -5.26 9.43
CA THR A 455 5.83 -5.83 10.72
C THR A 455 5.65 -4.76 11.76
N GLY A 456 4.67 -4.96 12.64
CA GLY A 456 4.51 -4.19 13.87
C GLY A 456 4.87 -5.03 15.09
N ASN A 457 5.34 -4.36 16.14
CA ASN A 457 5.87 -5.04 17.30
C ASN A 457 5.49 -4.31 18.61
N LYS A 458 5.40 -5.05 19.72
CA LYS A 458 5.23 -4.50 21.07
C LYS A 458 6.42 -3.66 21.55
N ASP A 459 7.60 -3.78 20.93
CA ASP A 459 8.75 -2.92 21.18
C ASP A 459 8.59 -1.49 20.61
N ARG A 460 7.37 -1.14 20.14
CA ARG A 460 6.97 0.18 19.66
C ARG A 460 7.46 0.52 18.25
N ARG A 461 8.02 -0.47 17.54
CA ARG A 461 8.64 -0.25 16.24
C ARG A 461 7.85 -0.90 15.10
N VAL A 462 7.83 -0.20 13.98
CA VAL A 462 7.50 -0.75 12.67
C VAL A 462 8.81 -1.07 11.95
N ARG A 463 8.92 -2.25 11.38
CA ARG A 463 10.10 -2.69 10.62
C ARG A 463 9.71 -3.16 9.24
N VAL A 464 10.53 -2.80 8.27
CA VAL A 464 10.42 -3.27 6.87
C VAL A 464 11.61 -4.15 6.56
N TYR A 465 11.34 -5.31 5.99
CA TYR A 465 12.34 -6.30 5.60
C TYR A 465 12.32 -6.53 4.09
N ASP A 466 13.49 -6.72 3.50
CA ASP A 466 13.64 -7.24 2.14
C ASP A 466 13.77 -8.77 2.21
N LEU A 467 12.83 -9.48 1.61
CA LEU A 467 12.73 -10.94 1.67
C LEU A 467 13.83 -11.64 0.85
N ARG A 468 14.48 -10.94 -0.08
CA ARG A 468 15.55 -11.51 -0.94
C ARG A 468 16.86 -11.71 -0.19
N ASN A 469 17.17 -10.82 0.73
CA ASN A 469 18.44 -10.83 1.49
C ASN A 469 18.22 -10.85 3.01
N SER A 470 16.95 -10.95 3.46
CA SER A 470 16.56 -10.97 4.87
C SER A 470 17.01 -9.73 5.66
N ALA A 471 17.31 -8.63 4.95
CA ALA A 471 17.79 -7.41 5.56
C ALA A 471 16.64 -6.55 6.09
N SER A 472 16.86 -5.92 7.24
CA SER A 472 15.98 -4.85 7.73
C SER A 472 16.32 -3.56 7.00
N LEU A 473 15.40 -3.08 6.16
CA LEU A 473 15.56 -1.84 5.40
C LEU A 473 15.34 -0.61 6.26
N CYS A 474 14.34 -0.63 7.11
CA CYS A 474 14.10 0.45 8.05
C CYS A 474 13.45 -0.05 9.35
N SER A 475 13.62 0.73 10.42
CA SER A 475 13.05 0.48 11.73
C SER A 475 12.60 1.82 12.32
N LEU A 476 11.29 2.05 12.34
CA LEU A 476 10.66 3.28 12.78
C LEU A 476 10.14 3.13 14.20
N TYR A 477 10.47 4.09 15.08
CA TYR A 477 9.84 4.18 16.39
C TYR A 477 8.47 4.85 16.20
N ALA A 478 7.42 4.05 16.18
CA ALA A 478 6.12 4.50 15.71
C ALA A 478 5.15 4.87 16.85
N HIS A 479 5.10 4.07 17.91
CA HIS A 479 4.03 4.14 18.91
C HIS A 479 4.61 4.02 20.32
N GLN A 480 3.86 4.46 21.33
CA GLN A 480 4.33 4.41 22.72
C GLN A 480 3.96 3.12 23.46
N LEU A 481 2.82 2.52 23.16
CA LEU A 481 2.34 1.29 23.80
C LEU A 481 2.56 0.03 22.96
N GLY A 482 2.91 0.19 21.70
CA GLY A 482 3.10 -0.89 20.74
C GLY A 482 2.27 -0.71 19.48
N VAL A 483 2.67 -1.39 18.42
CA VAL A 483 1.99 -1.38 17.12
C VAL A 483 0.90 -2.44 17.14
N SER A 484 -0.31 -2.12 16.72
CA SER A 484 -1.45 -3.06 16.69
C SER A 484 -1.87 -3.43 15.27
N ALA A 485 -1.68 -2.53 14.31
CA ALA A 485 -1.99 -2.77 12.91
C ALA A 485 -0.97 -2.05 12.02
N VAL A 486 -0.65 -2.63 10.86
CA VAL A 486 0.25 -2.03 9.88
C VAL A 486 -0.11 -2.46 8.47
N GLN A 487 -0.01 -1.52 7.54
CA GLN A 487 -0.11 -1.78 6.10
C GLN A 487 0.89 -0.90 5.36
N MET A 488 1.40 -1.38 4.22
CA MET A 488 2.42 -0.70 3.41
C MET A 488 2.08 -0.81 1.94
N ASP A 489 2.42 0.24 1.17
CA ASP A 489 2.47 0.23 -0.29
C ASP A 489 3.85 0.66 -0.80
N ASP A 490 3.96 1.03 -2.08
CA ASP A 490 5.22 1.37 -2.74
C ASP A 490 5.96 2.58 -2.15
N TRP A 491 5.28 3.47 -1.44
CA TRP A 491 5.88 4.71 -0.97
C TRP A 491 5.49 5.12 0.45
N LYS A 492 4.39 4.58 1.02
CA LYS A 492 3.92 4.94 2.36
C LYS A 492 3.69 3.72 3.25
N ILE A 493 3.79 3.95 4.54
CA ILE A 493 3.43 3.00 5.59
C ILE A 493 2.38 3.67 6.47
N VAL A 494 1.31 2.95 6.79
CA VAL A 494 0.32 3.37 7.78
C VAL A 494 0.39 2.41 8.95
N SER A 495 0.57 2.94 10.14
CA SER A 495 0.65 2.18 11.38
C SER A 495 -0.37 2.64 12.40
N GLY A 496 -0.99 1.70 13.09
CA GLY A 496 -1.89 1.92 14.20
C GLY A 496 -1.28 1.42 15.52
N GLY A 497 -1.51 2.14 16.60
CA GLY A 497 -0.98 1.82 17.93
C GLY A 497 -2.06 1.47 18.95
N GLU A 498 -1.63 0.80 20.00
CA GLU A 498 -2.46 0.45 21.16
C GLU A 498 -2.93 1.70 21.93
N GLU A 499 -2.25 2.84 21.80
CA GLU A 499 -2.65 4.13 22.36
C GLU A 499 -3.74 4.86 21.57
N GLY A 500 -4.17 4.30 20.45
CA GLY A 500 -5.17 4.93 19.56
C GLY A 500 -4.58 5.87 18.52
N LEU A 501 -3.26 5.90 18.37
CA LEU A 501 -2.55 6.73 17.40
C LEU A 501 -2.47 6.02 16.05
N VAL A 502 -2.82 6.72 14.97
CA VAL A 502 -2.54 6.33 13.59
C VAL A 502 -1.46 7.23 13.05
N CYS A 503 -0.38 6.66 12.50
CA CYS A 503 0.72 7.39 11.89
C CYS A 503 0.87 7.00 10.42
N VAL A 504 1.10 8.00 9.57
CA VAL A 504 1.45 7.81 8.16
C VAL A 504 2.90 8.25 7.95
N TRP A 505 3.67 7.39 7.27
CA TRP A 505 5.11 7.53 7.09
C TRP A 505 5.47 7.51 5.60
N ASP A 506 6.47 8.28 5.23
CA ASP A 506 7.15 8.12 3.94
C ASP A 506 8.14 6.95 4.07
N GLN A 507 7.93 5.89 3.28
CA GLN A 507 8.73 4.67 3.35
C GLN A 507 10.22 4.93 3.04
N ARG A 508 10.52 5.80 2.07
CA ARG A 508 11.89 6.08 1.62
C ARG A 508 12.68 6.92 2.62
N MET A 509 12.02 7.93 3.15
CA MET A 509 12.65 8.89 4.05
C MET A 509 12.59 8.44 5.51
N GLY A 510 11.71 7.50 5.85
CA GLY A 510 11.47 7.08 7.22
C GLY A 510 10.87 8.19 8.10
N ASN A 511 10.38 9.26 7.49
CA ASN A 511 9.80 10.40 8.19
C ASN A 511 8.30 10.23 8.36
N LYS A 512 7.80 10.60 9.53
CA LYS A 512 6.37 10.71 9.79
C LYS A 512 5.80 11.90 9.01
N LEU A 513 4.79 11.66 8.19
CA LEU A 513 4.09 12.68 7.42
C LEU A 513 3.05 13.38 8.29
N TRP A 514 2.19 12.61 8.94
CA TRP A 514 1.18 13.11 9.85
C TRP A 514 0.69 12.00 10.79
N GLU A 515 -0.06 12.40 11.80
CA GLU A 515 -0.68 11.51 12.77
C GLU A 515 -2.11 11.91 13.10
N MET A 516 -2.86 10.98 13.62
CA MET A 516 -4.22 11.16 14.09
C MET A 516 -4.41 10.41 15.41
N HIS A 517 -4.95 11.10 16.39
CA HIS A 517 -5.23 10.53 17.70
C HIS A 517 -6.70 10.18 17.85
N ALA A 518 -6.97 9.00 18.39
CA ALA A 518 -8.27 8.59 18.89
C ALA A 518 -8.09 7.90 20.25
N ARG A 519 -9.20 7.65 20.95
CA ARG A 519 -9.15 7.20 22.35
C ARG A 519 -8.79 5.72 22.49
N HIS A 520 -9.31 4.88 21.59
CA HIS A 520 -9.21 3.42 21.69
C HIS A 520 -8.12 2.86 20.78
N PRO A 521 -7.59 1.66 21.09
CA PRO A 521 -6.61 1.00 20.25
C PRO A 521 -7.05 0.91 18.78
N VAL A 522 -6.11 1.10 17.87
CA VAL A 522 -6.36 0.94 16.45
C VAL A 522 -6.34 -0.55 16.12
N ARG A 523 -7.48 -1.15 15.82
CA ARG A 523 -7.59 -2.58 15.51
C ARG A 523 -7.68 -2.87 14.02
N HIS A 524 -8.06 -1.87 13.22
CA HIS A 524 -8.15 -2.01 11.77
C HIS A 524 -7.53 -0.81 11.08
N VAL A 525 -6.68 -1.11 10.09
CA VAL A 525 -6.10 -0.15 9.14
C VAL A 525 -6.20 -0.78 7.77
N TRP A 526 -6.82 -0.08 6.85
CA TRP A 526 -6.89 -0.44 5.46
C TRP A 526 -6.78 0.82 4.60
N PHE A 527 -5.98 0.77 3.57
CA PHE A 527 -5.91 1.86 2.61
C PHE A 527 -5.64 1.36 1.19
N ASN A 528 -6.03 2.18 0.24
CA ASN A 528 -5.64 2.06 -1.16
C ASN A 528 -4.97 3.36 -1.63
N THR A 529 -4.92 3.60 -2.93
CA THR A 529 -4.33 4.84 -3.48
C THR A 529 -5.13 6.08 -3.09
N HIS A 530 -6.44 5.98 -2.94
CA HIS A 530 -7.38 7.09 -2.79
C HIS A 530 -7.86 7.28 -1.36
N SER A 531 -8.11 6.20 -0.63
CA SER A 531 -8.79 6.23 0.65
C SER A 531 -8.01 5.52 1.77
N LEU A 532 -8.27 5.94 3.01
CA LEU A 532 -7.79 5.32 4.24
C LEU A 532 -8.98 5.09 5.16
N ILE A 533 -9.12 3.88 5.65
CA ILE A 533 -10.10 3.48 6.65
C ILE A 533 -9.37 3.02 7.89
N THR A 534 -9.72 3.59 9.04
CA THR A 534 -9.16 3.20 10.33
C THR A 534 -10.27 2.97 11.33
N ALA A 535 -10.14 1.95 12.16
CA ALA A 535 -11.08 1.70 13.23
C ALA A 535 -10.37 1.59 14.58
N ASN A 536 -10.87 2.40 15.51
CA ASN A 536 -10.46 2.40 16.91
C ASN A 536 -11.53 1.66 17.71
N ILE A 537 -11.19 0.49 18.21
CA ILE A 537 -12.12 -0.46 18.82
C ILE A 537 -11.79 -0.60 20.30
N PRO A 538 -12.77 -0.41 21.22
CA PRO A 538 -12.57 -0.62 22.64
C PRO A 538 -12.25 -2.07 22.96
N ASP A 539 -11.32 -2.31 23.87
CA ASP A 539 -11.05 -3.67 24.37
C ASP A 539 -12.16 -4.13 25.30
N GLU A 540 -12.68 -3.23 26.14
CA GLU A 540 -13.81 -3.50 27.02
C GLU A 540 -15.13 -3.34 26.25
N LYS A 541 -15.89 -4.43 26.09
CA LYS A 541 -17.15 -4.44 25.32
C LYS A 541 -18.38 -4.04 26.16
N SER A 542 -18.23 -3.96 27.46
CA SER A 542 -19.30 -3.56 28.40
C SER A 542 -18.76 -2.52 29.40
N PRO A 543 -18.25 -1.37 28.93
CA PRO A 543 -17.70 -0.37 29.82
C PRO A 543 -18.81 0.22 30.73
N ARG A 544 -18.45 0.51 31.98
CA ARG A 544 -19.34 1.22 32.91
C ARG A 544 -19.67 2.59 32.33
N GLY A 545 -20.95 2.98 32.33
CA GLY A 545 -21.41 4.24 31.73
C GLY A 545 -21.69 4.19 30.22
N ALA A 546 -21.56 3.02 29.59
CA ALA A 546 -21.97 2.84 28.19
C ALA A 546 -23.48 2.54 28.04
N SER A 547 -24.21 2.36 29.13
CA SER A 547 -25.65 2.08 29.12
C SER A 547 -26.43 3.35 28.80
N ILE A 548 -27.45 3.23 27.94
CA ILE A 548 -28.40 4.32 27.63
C ILE A 548 -29.16 4.79 28.88
N LEU A 549 -29.22 3.95 29.91
CA LEU A 549 -29.90 4.27 31.19
C LEU A 549 -29.11 5.26 32.05
N ASP A 550 -27.81 5.45 31.79
CA ASP A 550 -27.05 6.53 32.40
C ASP A 550 -27.25 7.80 31.56
N ASP A 551 -27.71 8.87 32.17
CA ASP A 551 -27.94 10.19 31.54
C ASP A 551 -26.70 10.86 30.97
N ASP A 552 -25.52 10.20 31.03
CA ASP A 552 -24.26 10.69 30.53
C ASP A 552 -23.97 10.25 29.08
N LEU A 553 -24.61 10.95 28.14
CA LEU A 553 -24.34 10.78 26.70
C LEU A 553 -22.87 10.96 26.32
N THR A 554 -22.11 11.69 27.13
CA THR A 554 -20.68 11.94 26.92
C THR A 554 -19.85 10.71 27.25
N ALA A 555 -20.14 10.04 28.36
CA ALA A 555 -19.48 8.79 28.74
C ALA A 555 -19.74 7.72 27.68
N HIS A 556 -20.99 7.64 27.22
CA HIS A 556 -21.38 6.70 26.19
C HIS A 556 -20.61 6.90 24.87
N ARG A 557 -20.50 8.13 24.39
CA ARG A 557 -19.69 8.45 23.18
C ARG A 557 -18.22 8.08 23.36
N ARG A 558 -17.68 8.21 24.55
CA ARG A 558 -16.28 7.91 24.85
C ARG A 558 -15.94 6.42 24.74
N HIS A 559 -16.90 5.53 24.89
CA HIS A 559 -16.66 4.08 25.04
C HIS A 559 -17.08 3.25 23.83
N ARG A 560 -17.73 3.80 22.83
CA ARG A 560 -18.34 3.03 21.73
C ARG A 560 -17.39 2.59 20.61
N GLY A 561 -16.22 3.18 20.50
CA GLY A 561 -15.34 3.02 19.35
C GLY A 561 -15.70 3.98 18.19
N ILE A 562 -14.81 4.07 17.20
CA ILE A 562 -14.95 5.00 16.08
C ILE A 562 -14.31 4.44 14.81
N ILE A 563 -14.93 4.74 13.65
CA ILE A 563 -14.39 4.41 12.34
C ILE A 563 -14.19 5.72 11.58
N TYR A 564 -12.97 5.98 11.09
CA TYR A 564 -12.67 7.11 10.21
C TYR A 564 -12.47 6.62 8.78
N ALA A 565 -13.10 7.30 7.85
CA ALA A 565 -12.87 7.16 6.42
C ALA A 565 -12.30 8.48 5.88
N TYR A 566 -11.13 8.40 5.26
CA TYR A 566 -10.47 9.50 4.58
C TYR A 566 -10.54 9.27 3.08
N GLU A 567 -10.89 10.31 2.34
CA GLU A 567 -10.85 10.31 0.88
C GLU A 567 -9.93 11.43 0.39
N PHE A 568 -8.87 11.06 -0.33
CA PHE A 568 -7.83 11.97 -0.81
C PHE A 568 -8.02 12.38 -2.28
N SER A 569 -8.92 11.70 -3.03
CA SER A 569 -9.28 12.05 -4.40
C SER A 569 -10.65 12.72 -4.45
N MET A 570 -10.68 14.04 -4.28
CA MET A 570 -11.92 14.83 -4.30
C MET A 570 -12.71 14.73 -5.62
N ASP A 571 -12.04 14.35 -6.72
CA ASP A 571 -12.62 14.35 -8.08
C ASP A 571 -13.31 13.03 -8.47
N GLN A 572 -13.26 11.99 -7.63
CA GLN A 572 -13.72 10.65 -7.99
C GLN A 572 -14.96 10.17 -7.23
N LEU A 573 -15.73 11.07 -6.66
CA LEU A 573 -17.06 10.73 -6.17
C LEU A 573 -17.93 10.33 -7.35
N ALA A 574 -18.04 9.02 -7.59
CA ALA A 574 -18.97 8.49 -8.59
C ALA A 574 -20.37 8.42 -7.96
N PRO A 575 -21.27 9.36 -8.25
CA PRO A 575 -22.58 9.42 -7.59
C PRO A 575 -23.54 8.29 -7.98
N GLU A 576 -23.17 7.43 -8.90
CA GLU A 576 -24.12 6.52 -9.55
C GLU A 576 -23.96 5.03 -9.23
N SER A 577 -22.89 4.59 -8.59
CA SER A 577 -22.69 3.16 -8.32
C SER A 577 -22.87 2.80 -6.84
N VAL A 578 -24.08 3.00 -6.34
CA VAL A 578 -24.46 2.48 -5.02
C VAL A 578 -24.65 0.97 -5.12
N LEU A 579 -23.97 0.22 -4.27
CA LEU A 579 -24.19 -1.22 -4.17
C LEU A 579 -25.67 -1.52 -3.90
N PRO A 580 -26.28 -2.55 -4.53
CA PRO A 580 -27.68 -2.89 -4.33
C PRO A 580 -28.07 -3.05 -2.85
N ILE A 581 -27.19 -3.64 -2.04
CA ILE A 581 -27.39 -3.84 -0.61
C ILE A 581 -27.45 -2.52 0.17
N CYS A 582 -26.83 -1.45 -0.31
CA CYS A 582 -26.82 -0.13 0.32
C CYS A 582 -28.01 0.75 -0.09
N ARG A 583 -28.82 0.35 -1.07
CA ARG A 583 -30.00 1.10 -1.48
C ARG A 583 -31.04 1.06 -0.36
N SER A 584 -31.41 2.23 0.16
CA SER A 584 -32.53 2.34 1.08
C SER A 584 -33.84 2.01 0.37
N SER A 585 -34.71 1.18 0.98
CA SER A 585 -36.10 1.06 0.53
C SER A 585 -36.86 2.32 0.96
N TYR A 586 -37.83 2.78 0.18
CA TYR A 586 -38.69 3.91 0.50
C TYR A 586 -39.47 3.74 1.81
N ASP A 587 -39.62 2.50 2.30
CA ASP A 587 -40.33 2.15 3.53
C ASP A 587 -39.43 2.20 4.78
N GLU A 588 -38.11 2.28 4.65
CA GLU A 588 -37.26 2.67 5.76
C GLU A 588 -37.47 4.15 5.99
N VAL A 589 -38.06 4.49 7.12
CA VAL A 589 -37.96 5.85 7.67
C VAL A 589 -36.48 6.14 7.67
N ALA A 590 -36.01 6.93 6.70
CA ALA A 590 -34.63 7.35 6.59
C ALA A 590 -34.26 7.86 7.97
N GLY A 591 -33.53 7.02 8.72
CA GLY A 591 -33.18 7.37 10.07
C GLY A 591 -32.44 8.67 9.95
N TYR A 592 -33.02 9.72 10.41
CA TYR A 592 -32.43 11.05 10.51
C TYR A 592 -31.06 10.78 11.10
N ASN A 593 -30.02 11.10 10.38
CA ASN A 593 -28.68 10.75 10.81
C ASN A 593 -28.33 11.66 11.99
N TYR A 594 -28.89 11.35 13.14
CA TYR A 594 -28.68 12.04 14.42
C TYR A 594 -27.19 12.15 14.75
N ASN A 595 -26.40 11.30 14.12
CA ASN A 595 -24.96 11.23 14.35
C ASN A 595 -24.18 12.39 13.71
N ILE A 596 -24.65 12.98 12.60
CA ILE A 596 -23.93 14.09 11.94
C ILE A 596 -24.06 15.39 12.75
N GLY A 597 -25.23 15.67 13.31
CA GLY A 597 -25.45 16.88 14.10
C GLY A 597 -24.81 16.86 15.49
N LEU A 598 -24.55 15.68 16.04
CA LEU A 598 -24.08 15.52 17.41
C LEU A 598 -22.57 15.23 17.52
N ALA A 599 -21.90 14.89 16.43
CA ALA A 599 -20.50 14.43 16.47
C ALA A 599 -19.45 15.52 16.28
N VAL A 600 -19.81 16.68 15.74
CA VAL A 600 -18.82 17.63 15.23
C VAL A 600 -18.17 18.54 16.29
N PRO A 601 -18.77 18.95 17.40
CA PRO A 601 -18.14 19.96 18.25
C PRO A 601 -17.23 19.44 19.37
N TYR A 602 -17.28 18.16 19.77
CA TYR A 602 -16.67 17.72 21.02
C TYR A 602 -15.52 16.72 20.92
N ASP A 603 -15.27 16.15 19.76
CA ASP A 603 -14.15 15.20 19.58
C ASP A 603 -12.81 15.90 19.27
N ASN A 604 -12.79 17.24 19.21
CA ASN A 604 -11.59 18.04 18.98
C ASN A 604 -11.08 18.77 20.24
N ILE A 605 -11.54 18.37 21.43
CA ILE A 605 -11.01 18.89 22.70
C ILE A 605 -10.28 17.81 23.45
#